data_dfa95aaa70234c7a99b908b6d525bdb3
#
_entry.id   dfa95aaa70234c7a99b908b6d525bdb3
#
_cell.length_a   1.000
_cell.length_b   1.000
_cell.length_c   1.000
_cell.angle_alpha   90.00
_cell.angle_beta   90.00
_cell.angle_gamma   90.00
#
_symmetry.space_group_name_H-M   'P 1'
#
loop_
_entity.id
_entity.type
_entity.pdbx_description
1 polymer ?
#
loop_
_entity_poly.entity_id
_entity_poly.type
_entity_poly.pdbx_seq_one_letter_code
_entity_poly.pdbx_strand_id
1 'polypeptide(L)'
;MLHSMLSASRAPQRSAVRLCAVLAAAAVTPVAALAAALPAPPQTFDSSYVAPRGAILRVAAGQSLQAALNNARLGDTIVLQAGATFTGPFKLPNKPGTGWIYVVSSRLSYLPPPGTRVSPANAANMPKILAPNGLNALTTVANSHHFRFVGIELAPAPGTTLNYEVVAIGNFDTSPATLAHHIVFDRCYVHGNPNSNDRRGIEMDGAYVAVVDSYINGFQWADPVVDTQGLWAFNTTGPLQIRNNYIEAATENVMFGGADSRAAALVPTSIEIRNNHFFKPLSLISSTNYAVKNLLEFKAARRVWVAGNIFENNPLKSQTGFALLITPRNGGRAPWSVTSDIAIVGNTFINVGSGFNVAGFNDPGYPSTLMTQRILIRNNVVGVTGLNGADGREFQFINGGSDYIIDHNTINNTALSRISTVAVVESTRKISNFVFTNNLSTHSAYGFFGSGVGEGTRALNAYFTYWTFSRNVILGRPAASYPGGNFFPANVAAVRFVNYSGGNYALAAGSPYNNAGTDGMDIGANP
;
A
#
# COMPACT_ATOMS: atom_id res chain seq x y z
N MET A 1 -86.07 -4.18 36.39
CA MET A 1 -87.38 -3.84 35.84
C MET A 1 -87.24 -4.09 34.36
N LEU A 2 -87.72 -5.19 33.83
CA LEU A 2 -88.94 -5.34 33.07
C LEU A 2 -88.93 -4.52 31.82
N HIS A 3 -89.11 -4.94 30.61
CA HIS A 3 -89.92 -6.01 29.96
C HIS A 3 -89.41 -6.11 28.52
N SER A 4 -89.09 -7.26 27.91
CA SER A 4 -89.97 -8.14 27.11
C SER A 4 -90.57 -7.46 25.85
N MET A 5 -90.48 -7.95 24.67
CA MET A 5 -91.03 -9.14 24.03
C MET A 5 -90.63 -9.16 22.54
N LEU A 6 -90.24 -10.31 21.99
CA LEU A 6 -90.91 -11.10 20.96
C LEU A 6 -91.23 -10.33 19.64
N SER A 7 -90.98 -10.76 18.46
CA SER A 7 -90.94 -12.11 17.86
C SER A 7 -90.69 -12.05 16.36
N ALA A 8 -90.32 -13.17 15.79
CA ALA A 8 -90.68 -13.75 14.53
C ALA A 8 -89.64 -13.66 13.39
N SER A 9 -89.04 -14.79 13.24
CA SER A 9 -88.72 -15.59 12.05
C SER A 9 -88.93 -15.04 10.65
N ARG A 10 -87.83 -15.09 9.88
CA ARG A 10 -87.84 -15.66 8.49
C ARG A 10 -86.39 -15.82 7.99
N ALA A 11 -85.94 -17.04 7.84
CA ALA A 11 -84.95 -17.39 6.85
C ALA A 11 -85.70 -17.50 5.48
N PRO A 12 -85.09 -17.35 4.33
CA PRO A 12 -83.83 -17.86 3.88
C PRO A 12 -83.13 -16.97 2.79
N GLN A 13 -81.97 -17.20 2.49
CA GLN A 13 -81.47 -17.55 1.13
C GLN A 13 -79.92 -17.49 1.13
N ARG A 14 -79.37 -18.64 0.87
CA ARG A 14 -77.91 -18.77 0.61
C ARG A 14 -77.61 -18.15 -0.77
N SER A 15 -76.85 -17.04 -0.78
CA SER A 15 -76.14 -16.59 -1.94
C SER A 15 -74.65 -16.85 -1.72
N ALA A 16 -74.12 -17.80 -2.45
CA ALA A 16 -72.70 -18.14 -2.48
C ALA A 16 -71.91 -17.00 -3.16
N VAL A 17 -71.25 -16.17 -2.38
CA VAL A 17 -70.27 -15.23 -2.92
C VAL A 17 -68.93 -16.00 -3.06
N ARG A 18 -68.55 -16.29 -4.32
CA ARG A 18 -67.22 -16.79 -4.63
C ARG A 18 -66.22 -15.66 -4.40
N LEU A 19 -65.42 -15.79 -3.36
CA LEU A 19 -64.29 -14.95 -3.08
C LEU A 19 -63.15 -15.38 -4.01
N CYS A 20 -62.96 -14.68 -5.14
CA CYS A 20 -61.75 -14.80 -5.95
C CYS A 20 -60.59 -14.14 -5.17
N ALA A 21 -59.76 -14.94 -4.52
CA ALA A 21 -58.50 -14.49 -4.00
C ALA A 21 -57.55 -14.23 -5.19
N VAL A 22 -57.39 -12.98 -5.57
CA VAL A 22 -56.30 -12.54 -6.47
C VAL A 22 -55.00 -12.55 -5.67
N LEU A 23 -54.21 -13.61 -5.79
CA LEU A 23 -52.81 -13.62 -5.36
C LEU A 23 -52.06 -12.66 -6.26
N ALA A 24 -51.82 -11.42 -5.81
CA ALA A 24 -50.84 -10.54 -6.37
C ALA A 24 -49.44 -11.11 -6.06
N ALA A 25 -48.88 -11.87 -6.97
CA ALA A 25 -47.47 -12.20 -6.95
C ALA A 25 -46.70 -10.88 -7.17
N ALA A 26 -46.21 -10.31 -6.08
CA ALA A 26 -45.22 -9.23 -6.13
C ALA A 26 -43.96 -9.81 -6.81
N ALA A 27 -43.79 -9.49 -8.08
CA ALA A 27 -42.54 -9.75 -8.77
C ALA A 27 -41.48 -8.92 -8.08
N VAL A 28 -40.69 -9.57 -7.25
CA VAL A 28 -39.42 -9.01 -6.76
C VAL A 28 -38.50 -8.95 -7.97
N THR A 29 -38.48 -7.80 -8.62
CA THR A 29 -37.45 -7.53 -9.63
C THR A 29 -36.09 -7.66 -8.91
N PRO A 30 -35.18 -8.54 -9.37
CA PRO A 30 -33.85 -8.57 -8.83
C PRO A 30 -33.23 -7.19 -9.07
N VAL A 31 -32.95 -6.46 -8.00
CA VAL A 31 -32.10 -5.28 -8.08
C VAL A 31 -30.77 -5.79 -8.62
N ALA A 32 -30.43 -5.42 -9.85
CA ALA A 32 -29.17 -5.78 -10.44
C ALA A 32 -28.07 -5.32 -9.47
N ALA A 33 -27.27 -6.26 -8.97
CA ALA A 33 -26.10 -5.92 -8.18
C ALA A 33 -25.24 -4.97 -9.02
N LEU A 34 -25.05 -3.73 -8.57
CA LEU A 34 -24.12 -2.82 -9.19
C LEU A 34 -22.75 -3.50 -9.10
N ALA A 35 -22.11 -3.74 -10.24
CA ALA A 35 -20.75 -4.27 -10.26
C ALA A 35 -19.81 -3.29 -9.55
N ALA A 36 -18.94 -3.79 -8.68
CA ALA A 36 -17.95 -2.95 -8.01
C ALA A 36 -17.07 -2.24 -9.05
N ALA A 37 -16.86 -0.93 -8.86
CA ALA A 37 -16.09 -0.12 -9.78
C ALA A 37 -14.58 -0.40 -9.63
N LEU A 38 -13.87 -0.54 -10.75
CA LEU A 38 -12.42 -0.71 -10.77
C LEU A 38 -11.71 0.60 -10.38
N PRO A 39 -10.50 0.51 -9.77
CA PRO A 39 -9.65 1.65 -9.53
C PRO A 39 -9.27 2.37 -10.83
N ALA A 40 -9.30 3.71 -10.82
CA ALA A 40 -8.72 4.50 -11.89
C ALA A 40 -7.19 4.38 -11.84
N PRO A 41 -6.50 4.16 -12.99
CA PRO A 41 -5.06 4.01 -13.02
C PRO A 41 -4.34 5.32 -12.64
N PRO A 42 -3.08 5.24 -12.14
CA PRO A 42 -2.25 6.41 -11.95
C PRO A 42 -1.86 7.04 -13.29
N GLN A 43 -1.63 8.34 -13.30
CA GLN A 43 -0.83 8.98 -14.32
C GLN A 43 0.61 8.54 -14.12
N THR A 44 1.27 8.12 -15.18
CA THR A 44 2.69 7.73 -15.19
C THR A 44 3.54 8.77 -15.92
N PHE A 45 4.83 8.75 -15.69
CA PHE A 45 5.80 9.55 -16.45
C PHE A 45 7.05 8.74 -16.73
N ASP A 46 7.77 9.11 -17.77
CA ASP A 46 9.01 8.44 -18.14
C ASP A 46 10.17 8.94 -17.27
N SER A 47 10.71 8.05 -16.44
CA SER A 47 11.89 8.26 -15.63
C SER A 47 13.12 7.51 -16.19
N SER A 48 13.11 7.11 -17.44
CA SER A 48 14.24 6.43 -18.09
C SER A 48 15.50 7.31 -18.08
N TYR A 49 16.66 6.66 -17.92
CA TYR A 49 17.93 7.38 -18.00
C TYR A 49 18.25 7.74 -19.45
N VAL A 50 18.45 9.02 -19.68
CA VAL A 50 18.94 9.53 -20.97
C VAL A 50 20.29 10.20 -20.72
N ALA A 51 21.32 9.81 -21.48
CA ALA A 51 22.64 10.39 -21.33
C ALA A 51 22.62 11.91 -21.58
N PRO A 52 23.15 12.73 -20.65
CA PRO A 52 23.21 14.18 -20.80
C PRO A 52 24.15 14.60 -21.94
N ARG A 53 23.87 15.76 -22.53
CA ARG A 53 24.64 16.28 -23.69
C ARG A 53 25.20 17.70 -23.50
N GLY A 54 24.93 18.35 -22.35
CA GLY A 54 25.37 19.69 -22.02
C GLY A 54 26.81 19.78 -21.50
N ALA A 55 27.13 20.91 -20.88
CA ALA A 55 28.44 21.13 -20.28
C ALA A 55 28.70 20.22 -19.07
N ILE A 56 29.97 19.95 -18.80
CA ILE A 56 30.40 19.13 -17.67
C ILE A 56 31.08 20.01 -16.63
N LEU A 57 30.45 20.11 -15.44
CA LEU A 57 31.02 20.79 -14.29
C LEU A 57 31.60 19.72 -13.34
N ARG A 58 32.90 19.70 -13.16
CA ARG A 58 33.57 18.75 -12.25
C ARG A 58 33.72 19.37 -10.88
N VAL A 59 33.36 18.61 -9.84
CA VAL A 59 33.46 19.04 -8.44
C VAL A 59 34.31 18.03 -7.67
N ALA A 60 35.52 18.42 -7.33
CA ALA A 60 36.44 17.61 -6.57
C ALA A 60 36.18 17.77 -5.04
N ALA A 61 36.85 16.92 -4.24
CA ALA A 61 36.84 17.05 -2.80
C ALA A 61 37.28 18.46 -2.36
N GLY A 62 36.55 19.04 -1.42
CA GLY A 62 36.79 20.40 -0.91
C GLY A 62 36.21 21.53 -1.77
N GLN A 63 35.71 21.25 -2.95
CA GLN A 63 35.00 22.25 -3.76
C GLN A 63 33.52 22.37 -3.39
N SER A 64 32.93 23.52 -3.71
CA SER A 64 31.53 23.81 -3.36
C SER A 64 30.53 23.15 -4.31
N LEU A 65 29.80 22.14 -3.82
CA LEU A 65 28.67 21.58 -4.57
C LEU A 65 27.56 22.62 -4.76
N GLN A 66 27.29 23.49 -3.78
CA GLN A 66 26.25 24.52 -3.93
C GLN A 66 26.58 25.51 -5.05
N ALA A 67 27.85 25.88 -5.19
CA ALA A 67 28.28 26.74 -6.29
C ALA A 67 28.06 26.06 -7.66
N ALA A 68 28.36 24.76 -7.77
CA ALA A 68 28.08 23.99 -8.99
C ALA A 68 26.59 23.91 -9.30
N LEU A 69 25.74 23.62 -8.29
CA LEU A 69 24.27 23.63 -8.43
C LEU A 69 23.76 25.00 -8.90
N ASN A 70 24.31 26.09 -8.35
CA ASN A 70 23.92 27.44 -8.70
C ASN A 70 24.36 27.84 -10.14
N ASN A 71 25.51 27.35 -10.61
CA ASN A 71 26.08 27.70 -11.91
C ASN A 71 25.57 26.81 -13.04
N ALA A 72 25.18 25.57 -12.77
CA ALA A 72 24.68 24.64 -13.77
C ALA A 72 23.41 25.18 -14.45
N ARG A 73 23.30 24.94 -15.76
CA ARG A 73 22.12 25.20 -16.58
C ARG A 73 21.39 23.89 -16.88
N LEU A 74 20.12 23.95 -17.20
CA LEU A 74 19.39 22.77 -17.68
C LEU A 74 20.07 22.20 -18.94
N GLY A 75 20.34 20.90 -18.92
CA GLY A 75 21.16 20.18 -19.91
C GLY A 75 22.55 19.80 -19.40
N ASP A 76 23.09 20.45 -18.37
CA ASP A 76 24.45 20.25 -17.86
C ASP A 76 24.57 19.00 -16.95
N THR A 77 25.83 18.56 -16.79
CA THR A 77 26.20 17.48 -15.87
C THR A 77 27.15 17.97 -14.81
N ILE A 78 26.80 17.81 -13.56
CA ILE A 78 27.68 18.01 -12.40
C ILE A 78 28.29 16.65 -12.06
N VAL A 79 29.60 16.49 -12.26
CA VAL A 79 30.32 15.25 -11.96
C VAL A 79 31.04 15.39 -10.63
N LEU A 80 30.56 14.67 -9.63
CA LEU A 80 31.15 14.64 -8.30
C LEU A 80 32.25 13.58 -8.21
N GLN A 81 33.38 13.93 -7.62
CA GLN A 81 34.48 12.98 -7.39
C GLN A 81 33.99 11.82 -6.51
N ALA A 82 34.10 10.58 -7.00
CA ALA A 82 33.77 9.38 -6.23
C ALA A 82 34.63 9.28 -4.97
N GLY A 83 34.03 8.87 -3.86
CA GLY A 83 34.64 8.83 -2.53
C GLY A 83 34.76 10.20 -1.84
N ALA A 84 34.56 11.33 -2.54
CA ALA A 84 34.53 12.65 -1.90
C ALA A 84 33.25 12.85 -1.08
N THR A 85 33.37 13.65 -0.04
CA THR A 85 32.27 14.01 0.85
C THR A 85 31.89 15.48 0.66
N PHE A 86 30.59 15.73 0.50
CA PHE A 86 29.96 17.03 0.42
C PHE A 86 28.93 17.15 1.53
N THR A 87 29.19 17.97 2.54
CA THR A 87 28.26 18.15 3.67
C THR A 87 27.34 19.32 3.40
N GLY A 88 26.02 19.05 3.45
CA GLY A 88 24.94 20.04 3.24
C GLY A 88 24.83 21.07 4.35
N PRO A 89 23.71 21.80 4.45
CA PRO A 89 22.50 21.64 3.63
C PRO A 89 22.66 22.24 2.23
N PHE A 90 22.31 21.48 1.21
CA PHE A 90 22.27 21.98 -0.17
C PHE A 90 20.85 22.28 -0.60
N LYS A 91 20.68 23.35 -1.40
CA LYS A 91 19.38 23.74 -1.94
C LYS A 91 19.39 23.61 -3.46
N LEU A 92 18.43 22.88 -4.00
CA LEU A 92 18.23 22.79 -5.45
C LEU A 92 17.56 24.07 -5.93
N PRO A 93 18.22 24.86 -6.79
CA PRO A 93 17.65 26.13 -7.27
C PRO A 93 16.58 25.90 -8.34
N ASN A 94 15.68 26.85 -8.50
CA ASN A 94 14.84 26.97 -9.69
C ASN A 94 15.69 27.50 -10.86
N LYS A 95 15.59 26.89 -12.04
CA LYS A 95 16.39 27.21 -13.22
C LYS A 95 15.51 27.48 -14.44
N PRO A 96 15.77 28.54 -15.21
CA PRO A 96 15.08 28.77 -16.47
C PRO A 96 15.60 27.81 -17.54
N GLY A 97 14.74 27.48 -18.52
CA GLY A 97 15.10 26.68 -19.68
C GLY A 97 14.46 25.30 -19.69
N THR A 98 15.04 24.39 -20.49
CA THR A 98 14.57 23.01 -20.71
C THR A 98 15.72 22.01 -20.59
N GLY A 99 15.41 20.75 -20.29
CA GLY A 99 16.39 19.68 -20.08
C GLY A 99 16.60 19.36 -18.60
N TRP A 100 17.56 18.50 -18.31
CA TRP A 100 17.86 18.01 -16.98
C TRP A 100 19.26 18.40 -16.52
N ILE A 101 19.43 18.74 -15.26
CA ILE A 101 20.73 18.78 -14.59
C ILE A 101 20.99 17.41 -13.98
N TYR A 102 22.06 16.77 -14.44
CA TYR A 102 22.50 15.50 -13.89
C TYR A 102 23.57 15.74 -12.82
N VAL A 103 23.41 15.11 -11.65
CA VAL A 103 24.42 15.08 -10.59
C VAL A 103 24.89 13.63 -10.49
N VAL A 104 26.09 13.34 -10.92
CA VAL A 104 26.57 11.97 -11.13
C VAL A 104 27.90 11.68 -10.46
N SER A 105 28.14 10.41 -10.13
CA SER A 105 29.47 9.95 -9.72
C SER A 105 30.48 10.03 -10.86
N SER A 106 31.73 10.42 -10.57
CA SER A 106 32.85 10.32 -11.52
C SER A 106 33.20 8.87 -11.91
N ARG A 107 32.68 7.88 -11.14
CA ARG A 107 32.83 6.45 -11.40
C ARG A 107 31.50 5.78 -11.79
N LEU A 108 30.64 6.51 -12.49
CA LEU A 108 29.33 5.99 -12.90
C LEU A 108 29.41 4.68 -13.70
N SER A 109 30.45 4.49 -14.51
CA SER A 109 30.68 3.26 -15.30
C SER A 109 31.02 2.02 -14.45
N TYR A 110 31.34 2.20 -13.18
CA TYR A 110 31.58 1.10 -12.23
C TYR A 110 30.32 0.71 -11.44
N LEU A 111 29.22 1.42 -11.64
CA LEU A 111 27.92 1.10 -11.07
C LEU A 111 27.13 0.20 -12.03
N PRO A 112 26.17 -0.56 -11.52
CA PRO A 112 25.23 -1.32 -12.35
C PRO A 112 24.58 -0.43 -13.42
N PRO A 113 24.22 -0.99 -14.58
CA PRO A 113 23.51 -0.24 -15.63
C PRO A 113 22.10 0.16 -15.16
N PRO A 114 21.46 1.15 -15.82
CA PRO A 114 20.07 1.48 -15.59
C PRO A 114 19.17 0.23 -15.66
N GLY A 115 18.18 0.13 -14.76
CA GLY A 115 17.32 -1.03 -14.60
C GLY A 115 17.90 -2.11 -13.66
N THR A 116 19.13 -1.92 -13.15
CA THR A 116 19.73 -2.81 -12.15
C THR A 116 19.94 -2.05 -10.84
N ARG A 117 19.38 -2.59 -9.75
CA ARG A 117 19.48 -2.01 -8.41
C ARG A 117 20.94 -2.00 -7.90
N VAL A 118 21.34 -0.88 -7.30
CA VAL A 118 22.59 -0.82 -6.54
C VAL A 118 22.46 -1.51 -5.17
N SER A 119 23.59 -1.72 -4.52
CA SER A 119 23.68 -2.22 -3.16
C SER A 119 24.71 -1.41 -2.36
N PRO A 120 24.82 -1.57 -1.03
CA PRO A 120 25.86 -0.92 -0.22
C PRO A 120 27.29 -1.19 -0.70
N ALA A 121 27.54 -2.32 -1.36
CA ALA A 121 28.85 -2.64 -1.94
C ALA A 121 29.29 -1.67 -3.06
N ASN A 122 28.35 -0.95 -3.66
CA ASN A 122 28.65 0.04 -4.68
C ASN A 122 29.08 1.41 -4.13
N ALA A 123 28.95 1.65 -2.81
CA ALA A 123 29.23 2.94 -2.16
C ALA A 123 30.68 3.44 -2.39
N ALA A 124 31.66 2.54 -2.54
CA ALA A 124 33.05 2.91 -2.85
C ALA A 124 33.20 3.66 -4.19
N ASN A 125 32.24 3.54 -5.09
CA ASN A 125 32.18 4.23 -6.38
C ASN A 125 31.25 5.45 -6.38
N MET A 126 30.71 5.84 -5.20
CA MET A 126 29.78 6.94 -5.06
C MET A 126 30.44 8.13 -4.34
N PRO A 127 30.17 9.38 -4.71
CA PRO A 127 30.35 10.52 -3.83
C PRO A 127 29.29 10.54 -2.75
N LYS A 128 29.59 11.14 -1.60
CA LYS A 128 28.69 11.25 -0.46
C LYS A 128 28.14 12.67 -0.35
N ILE A 129 26.81 12.80 -0.31
CA ILE A 129 26.13 14.03 0.06
C ILE A 129 25.51 13.82 1.42
N LEU A 130 26.03 14.50 2.45
CA LEU A 130 25.73 14.23 3.84
C LEU A 130 24.87 15.30 4.49
N ALA A 131 23.90 14.86 5.30
CA ALA A 131 23.03 15.70 6.11
C ALA A 131 23.76 16.09 7.41
N PRO A 132 23.92 17.39 7.72
CA PRO A 132 24.42 17.81 9.02
C PRO A 132 23.39 17.50 10.12
N ASN A 133 23.83 17.53 11.39
CA ASN A 133 22.97 17.23 12.52
C ASN A 133 21.71 18.13 12.56
N GLY A 134 20.54 17.51 12.59
CA GLY A 134 19.24 18.20 12.60
C GLY A 134 18.85 18.92 11.31
N LEU A 135 19.62 18.77 10.21
CA LEU A 135 19.36 19.40 8.92
C LEU A 135 19.32 18.36 7.79
N ASN A 136 18.75 18.71 6.64
CA ASN A 136 18.73 17.87 5.46
C ASN A 136 20.05 17.94 4.66
N ALA A 137 20.40 16.89 3.94
CA ALA A 137 21.48 16.93 2.94
C ALA A 137 21.08 17.74 1.72
N LEU A 138 19.85 17.53 1.24
CA LEU A 138 19.26 18.18 0.07
C LEU A 138 17.86 18.69 0.38
N THR A 139 17.56 19.91 -0.04
CA THR A 139 16.21 20.50 -0.03
C THR A 139 15.93 21.17 -1.39
N THR A 140 14.67 21.54 -1.63
CA THR A 140 14.26 22.28 -2.82
C THR A 140 13.82 23.70 -2.44
N VAL A 141 13.96 24.65 -3.38
CA VAL A 141 13.19 25.88 -3.33
C VAL A 141 11.92 25.72 -4.17
N ALA A 142 10.96 26.64 -4.03
CA ALA A 142 9.75 26.64 -4.85
C ALA A 142 10.09 26.54 -6.35
N ASN A 143 9.35 25.68 -7.05
CA ASN A 143 9.54 25.43 -8.48
C ASN A 143 10.95 24.92 -8.88
N SER A 144 11.76 24.37 -7.98
CA SER A 144 12.98 23.64 -8.36
C SER A 144 12.61 22.48 -9.26
N HIS A 145 13.34 22.28 -10.36
CA HIS A 145 12.95 21.23 -11.29
C HIS A 145 14.07 20.63 -12.12
N HIS A 146 13.80 19.43 -12.64
CA HIS A 146 14.63 18.69 -13.58
C HIS A 146 16.04 18.41 -13.04
N PHE A 147 16.14 17.84 -11.85
CA PHE A 147 17.38 17.30 -11.29
C PHE A 147 17.34 15.78 -11.27
N ARG A 148 18.42 15.15 -11.74
CA ARG A 148 18.61 13.71 -11.64
C ARG A 148 19.93 13.39 -10.94
N PHE A 149 19.84 12.73 -9.80
CA PHE A 149 20.98 12.23 -9.03
C PHE A 149 21.24 10.78 -9.44
N VAL A 150 22.48 10.46 -9.84
CA VAL A 150 22.84 9.12 -10.33
C VAL A 150 24.07 8.59 -9.63
N GLY A 151 23.93 7.51 -8.89
CA GLY A 151 25.04 6.88 -8.20
C GLY A 151 25.62 7.74 -7.08
N ILE A 152 24.77 8.27 -6.23
CA ILE A 152 25.11 9.12 -5.09
C ILE A 152 24.78 8.39 -3.80
N GLU A 153 25.67 8.43 -2.81
CA GLU A 153 25.41 8.05 -1.43
C GLU A 153 24.85 9.26 -0.67
N LEU A 154 23.69 9.08 -0.02
CA LEU A 154 22.97 10.10 0.74
C LEU A 154 22.76 9.58 2.16
N ALA A 155 23.29 10.26 3.17
CA ALA A 155 23.26 9.80 4.56
C ALA A 155 23.41 10.96 5.55
N PRO A 156 23.12 10.74 6.86
CA PRO A 156 23.56 11.66 7.92
C PRO A 156 25.08 11.72 8.01
N ALA A 157 25.63 12.88 8.34
CA ALA A 157 27.06 13.04 8.54
C ALA A 157 27.56 12.25 9.76
N PRO A 158 28.82 11.80 9.78
CA PRO A 158 29.41 11.19 10.95
C PRO A 158 29.25 12.08 12.20
N GLY A 159 28.85 11.48 13.33
CA GLY A 159 28.58 12.19 14.58
C GLY A 159 27.19 12.84 14.66
N THR A 160 26.35 12.71 13.63
CA THR A 160 24.93 13.10 13.70
C THR A 160 24.22 12.22 14.74
N THR A 161 23.45 12.84 15.62
CA THR A 161 22.63 12.17 16.63
C THR A 161 21.15 12.22 16.29
N LEU A 162 20.77 13.15 15.40
CA LEU A 162 19.38 13.41 15.02
C LEU A 162 19.31 13.86 13.55
N ASN A 163 18.42 13.22 12.78
CA ASN A 163 18.07 13.66 11.43
C ASN A 163 16.58 13.37 11.17
N TYR A 164 15.83 14.39 10.75
CA TYR A 164 14.41 14.20 10.46
C TYR A 164 14.20 13.66 9.06
N GLU A 165 14.84 14.21 8.05
CA GLU A 165 14.87 13.73 6.66
C GLU A 165 16.27 13.92 6.08
N VAL A 166 16.82 12.89 5.43
CA VAL A 166 18.08 13.04 4.69
C VAL A 166 17.87 13.94 3.48
N VAL A 167 16.76 13.73 2.77
CA VAL A 167 16.34 14.53 1.61
C VAL A 167 14.91 14.99 1.80
N ALA A 168 14.66 16.29 1.62
CA ALA A 168 13.31 16.84 1.60
C ALA A 168 13.01 17.52 0.26
N ILE A 169 12.11 16.90 -0.52
CA ILE A 169 11.56 17.48 -1.73
C ILE A 169 10.22 18.10 -1.37
N GLY A 170 10.05 19.38 -1.67
CA GLY A 170 8.90 20.18 -1.23
C GLY A 170 9.29 21.10 -0.06
N ASN A 171 8.41 22.00 0.27
CA ASN A 171 8.64 23.02 1.31
C ASN A 171 7.33 23.43 1.97
N PHE A 172 6.54 22.43 2.41
CA PHE A 172 5.20 22.66 2.97
C PHE A 172 4.31 23.52 2.06
N ASP A 173 4.39 23.28 0.77
CA ASP A 173 3.65 24.01 -0.25
C ASP A 173 2.15 23.99 0.04
N THR A 174 1.47 25.10 -0.23
CA THR A 174 0.01 25.25 -0.09
C THR A 174 -0.71 25.25 -1.44
N SER A 175 0.05 25.24 -2.53
CA SER A 175 -0.44 25.27 -3.90
C SER A 175 0.35 24.31 -4.81
N PRO A 176 -0.30 23.62 -5.75
CA PRO A 176 0.40 22.87 -6.80
C PRO A 176 1.38 23.72 -7.63
N ALA A 177 1.12 25.02 -7.75
CA ALA A 177 1.93 25.93 -8.59
C ALA A 177 3.33 26.20 -8.04
N THR A 178 3.61 25.87 -6.78
CA THR A 178 4.92 26.10 -6.14
C THR A 178 5.72 24.83 -5.92
N LEU A 179 5.13 23.67 -6.22
CA LEU A 179 5.79 22.38 -6.02
C LEU A 179 7.11 22.28 -6.81
N ALA A 180 8.13 21.79 -6.15
CA ALA A 180 9.30 21.26 -6.86
C ALA A 180 8.87 20.07 -7.72
N HIS A 181 9.49 19.89 -8.92
CA HIS A 181 9.03 18.85 -9.83
C HIS A 181 10.13 18.25 -10.69
N HIS A 182 9.90 17.05 -11.24
CA HIS A 182 10.84 16.33 -12.08
C HIS A 182 12.19 16.14 -11.38
N ILE A 183 12.17 15.43 -10.23
CA ILE A 183 13.36 15.10 -9.45
C ILE A 183 13.49 13.58 -9.37
N VAL A 184 14.65 13.06 -9.76
CA VAL A 184 14.89 11.62 -9.85
C VAL A 184 16.14 11.22 -9.07
N PHE A 185 16.01 10.22 -8.21
CA PHE A 185 17.11 9.50 -7.56
C PHE A 185 17.25 8.14 -8.24
N ASP A 186 18.36 7.95 -8.95
CA ASP A 186 18.64 6.80 -9.81
C ASP A 186 19.90 6.09 -9.33
N ARG A 187 19.78 4.81 -8.97
CA ARG A 187 20.92 4.03 -8.46
C ARG A 187 21.66 4.76 -7.34
N CYS A 188 20.90 5.32 -6.40
CA CYS A 188 21.42 5.97 -5.21
C CYS A 188 21.42 5.02 -4.01
N TYR A 189 22.36 5.24 -3.09
CA TYR A 189 22.39 4.58 -1.80
C TYR A 189 21.97 5.59 -0.73
N VAL A 190 20.77 5.43 -0.17
CA VAL A 190 20.20 6.34 0.83
C VAL A 190 20.08 5.59 2.14
N HIS A 191 20.78 6.05 3.18
CA HIS A 191 20.79 5.28 4.42
C HIS A 191 20.86 6.13 5.68
N GLY A 192 20.34 5.57 6.78
CA GLY A 192 20.50 6.08 8.11
C GLY A 192 21.88 5.73 8.70
N ASN A 193 22.12 6.19 9.91
CA ASN A 193 23.29 5.85 10.72
C ASN A 193 22.81 4.97 11.89
N PRO A 194 23.39 3.78 12.12
CA PRO A 194 22.95 2.88 13.19
C PRO A 194 23.07 3.47 14.60
N ASN A 195 23.84 4.55 14.78
CA ASN A 195 24.06 5.21 16.07
C ASN A 195 23.32 6.55 16.19
N SER A 196 22.39 6.87 15.30
CA SER A 196 21.59 8.09 15.35
C SER A 196 20.09 7.83 15.23
N ASN A 197 19.32 8.84 15.54
CA ASN A 197 17.89 8.88 15.33
C ASN A 197 17.59 9.45 13.94
N ASP A 198 17.44 8.58 12.95
CA ASP A 198 17.21 8.97 11.57
C ASP A 198 15.77 8.61 11.20
N ARG A 199 14.95 9.66 10.99
CA ARG A 199 13.52 9.47 10.84
C ARG A 199 13.14 9.03 9.42
N ARG A 200 13.65 9.73 8.39
CA ARG A 200 13.25 9.49 7.00
C ARG A 200 14.40 9.57 6.02
N GLY A 201 14.32 8.73 4.98
CA GLY A 201 15.27 8.78 3.86
C GLY A 201 14.94 9.92 2.92
N ILE A 202 13.86 9.81 2.17
CA ILE A 202 13.43 10.84 1.21
C ILE A 202 11.96 11.20 1.46
N GLU A 203 11.69 12.47 1.73
CA GLU A 203 10.38 13.10 1.63
C GLU A 203 10.14 13.48 0.17
N MET A 204 9.04 12.99 -0.41
CA MET A 204 8.74 13.08 -1.85
C MET A 204 7.58 14.03 -2.14
N ASP A 205 7.52 15.18 -1.49
CA ASP A 205 6.42 16.16 -1.60
C ASP A 205 6.52 17.08 -2.83
N GLY A 206 7.16 16.62 -3.89
CA GLY A 206 7.20 17.25 -5.20
C GLY A 206 6.29 16.56 -6.22
N ALA A 207 6.11 17.16 -7.38
CA ALA A 207 5.45 16.53 -8.52
C ALA A 207 6.46 15.84 -9.45
N TYR A 208 6.09 14.72 -10.08
CA TYR A 208 7.00 13.97 -10.97
C TYR A 208 8.30 13.56 -10.28
N VAL A 209 8.19 13.00 -9.07
CA VAL A 209 9.35 12.53 -8.30
C VAL A 209 9.50 11.02 -8.46
N ALA A 210 10.73 10.57 -8.75
CA ALA A 210 11.04 9.15 -8.87
C ALA A 210 12.23 8.73 -8.02
N VAL A 211 12.14 7.52 -7.44
CA VAL A 211 13.25 6.79 -6.82
C VAL A 211 13.34 5.44 -7.54
N VAL A 212 14.44 5.23 -8.27
CA VAL A 212 14.58 4.06 -9.13
C VAL A 212 15.93 3.37 -8.92
N ASP A 213 15.94 2.03 -9.00
CA ASP A 213 17.15 1.20 -8.97
C ASP A 213 18.05 1.44 -7.75
N SER A 214 17.48 1.96 -6.65
CA SER A 214 18.20 2.48 -5.48
C SER A 214 18.12 1.52 -4.29
N TYR A 215 18.98 1.74 -3.30
CA TYR A 215 19.02 1.00 -2.05
C TYR A 215 18.79 1.95 -0.88
N ILE A 216 17.72 1.72 -0.11
CA ILE A 216 17.29 2.58 1.00
C ILE A 216 17.22 1.74 2.26
N ASN A 217 17.99 2.06 3.31
CA ASN A 217 17.98 1.28 4.54
C ASN A 217 18.41 2.04 5.80
N GLY A 218 18.22 1.41 6.95
CA GLY A 218 18.79 1.86 8.23
C GLY A 218 18.05 3.02 8.88
N PHE A 219 16.81 3.34 8.48
CA PHE A 219 16.01 4.39 9.11
C PHE A 219 15.33 3.85 10.36
N GLN A 220 15.75 4.39 11.51
CA GLN A 220 15.29 3.98 12.83
C GLN A 220 15.35 5.16 13.81
N TRP A 221 14.57 5.09 14.89
CA TRP A 221 14.52 6.09 15.93
C TRP A 221 14.38 5.40 17.29
N ALA A 222 15.25 5.73 18.22
CA ALA A 222 15.28 5.11 19.54
C ALA A 222 14.18 5.67 20.48
N ASP A 223 12.95 5.61 19.99
CA ASP A 223 11.71 5.90 20.72
C ASP A 223 10.58 5.10 20.06
N PRO A 224 9.89 4.20 20.80
CA PRO A 224 8.88 3.31 20.25
C PRO A 224 7.58 4.03 19.81
N VAL A 225 7.45 5.34 20.00
CA VAL A 225 6.31 6.14 19.54
C VAL A 225 6.60 6.96 18.29
N VAL A 226 7.88 7.05 17.86
CA VAL A 226 8.28 7.82 16.69
C VAL A 226 8.30 6.94 15.45
N ASP A 227 7.54 7.35 14.44
CA ASP A 227 7.50 6.66 13.15
C ASP A 227 8.68 7.06 12.25
N THR A 228 9.26 6.04 11.59
CA THR A 228 10.38 6.18 10.66
C THR A 228 10.02 5.58 9.30
N GLN A 229 10.47 6.22 8.21
CA GLN A 229 10.20 5.76 6.85
C GLN A 229 11.45 5.82 5.96
N GLY A 230 11.60 4.85 5.06
CA GLY A 230 12.57 4.96 3.97
C GLY A 230 12.13 6.03 2.97
N LEU A 231 10.89 5.98 2.52
CA LEU A 231 10.26 6.96 1.63
C LEU A 231 8.92 7.42 2.19
N TRP A 232 8.64 8.71 2.06
CA TRP A 232 7.43 9.32 2.59
C TRP A 232 6.92 10.45 1.69
N ALA A 233 5.58 10.59 1.59
CA ALA A 233 4.94 11.74 0.97
C ALA A 233 3.57 12.00 1.61
N PHE A 234 3.21 13.26 1.79
CA PHE A 234 1.90 13.63 2.33
C PHE A 234 1.26 14.83 1.64
N ASN A 235 2.05 15.63 0.90
CA ASN A 235 1.65 16.95 0.40
C ASN A 235 2.10 17.17 -1.05
N THR A 236 1.55 16.39 -1.99
CA THR A 236 1.95 16.41 -3.40
C THR A 236 0.79 16.11 -4.34
N THR A 237 0.87 16.61 -5.56
CA THR A 237 -0.05 16.21 -6.64
C THR A 237 0.36 14.88 -7.30
N GLY A 238 1.61 14.38 -7.06
CA GLY A 238 2.21 13.38 -7.92
C GLY A 238 2.44 13.90 -9.36
N PRO A 239 2.66 13.01 -10.35
CA PRO A 239 2.85 11.57 -10.17
C PRO A 239 4.14 11.22 -9.42
N LEU A 240 4.10 10.12 -8.69
CA LEU A 240 5.25 9.56 -7.97
C LEU A 240 5.59 8.17 -8.52
N GLN A 241 6.89 7.85 -8.60
CA GLN A 241 7.35 6.55 -9.07
C GLN A 241 8.41 5.98 -8.11
N ILE A 242 8.15 4.77 -7.59
CA ILE A 242 9.06 4.00 -6.75
C ILE A 242 9.27 2.66 -7.43
N ARG A 243 10.42 2.48 -8.10
CA ARG A 243 10.62 1.31 -8.96
C ARG A 243 11.97 0.65 -8.75
N ASN A 244 11.95 -0.69 -8.61
CA ASN A 244 13.13 -1.54 -8.52
C ASN A 244 14.10 -1.12 -7.39
N ASN A 245 13.58 -0.76 -6.21
CA ASN A 245 14.40 -0.40 -5.06
C ASN A 245 14.39 -1.53 -4.01
N TYR A 246 15.44 -1.57 -3.18
CA TYR A 246 15.40 -2.20 -1.87
C TYR A 246 15.05 -1.13 -0.84
N ILE A 247 14.07 -1.39 0.02
CA ILE A 247 13.57 -0.40 0.97
C ILE A 247 13.40 -1.05 2.35
N GLU A 248 14.06 -0.46 3.33
CA GLU A 248 14.05 -0.90 4.72
C GLU A 248 13.91 0.31 5.65
N ALA A 249 13.01 0.22 6.61
CA ALA A 249 12.89 1.12 7.74
C ALA A 249 12.26 0.39 8.93
N ALA A 250 12.47 0.87 10.13
CA ALA A 250 11.94 0.21 11.32
C ALA A 250 10.42 0.27 11.37
N THR A 251 9.80 1.44 11.16
CA THR A 251 8.35 1.59 11.29
C THR A 251 7.64 1.25 9.97
N GLU A 252 7.40 2.18 9.08
CA GLU A 252 6.90 1.90 7.73
C GLU A 252 8.04 2.01 6.72
N ASN A 253 8.18 1.05 5.80
CA ASN A 253 9.20 1.22 4.76
C ASN A 253 8.82 2.35 3.80
N VAL A 254 7.53 2.42 3.42
CA VAL A 254 6.96 3.51 2.62
C VAL A 254 5.60 3.91 3.18
N MET A 255 5.35 5.20 3.31
CA MET A 255 4.07 5.73 3.78
C MET A 255 3.61 6.92 2.93
N PHE A 256 2.29 6.96 2.65
CA PHE A 256 1.63 8.11 2.03
C PHE A 256 0.59 8.68 2.99
N GLY A 257 0.68 9.98 3.28
CA GLY A 257 -0.11 10.64 4.31
C GLY A 257 0.55 10.53 5.69
N GLY A 258 -0.25 10.41 6.75
CA GLY A 258 0.24 10.42 8.15
C GLY A 258 0.46 11.83 8.70
N ALA A 259 0.55 12.83 7.84
CA ALA A 259 0.35 14.25 8.12
C ALA A 259 -0.74 14.80 7.19
N ASP A 260 -1.37 15.89 7.60
CA ASP A 260 -2.44 16.53 6.84
C ASP A 260 -1.88 17.28 5.63
N SER A 261 -2.29 16.91 4.42
CA SER A 261 -1.97 17.69 3.22
C SER A 261 -2.55 19.11 3.32
N ARG A 262 -1.80 20.09 2.82
CA ARG A 262 -2.11 21.51 2.99
C ARG A 262 -3.31 21.99 2.15
N ALA A 263 -3.68 21.23 1.12
CA ALA A 263 -4.84 21.48 0.27
C ALA A 263 -5.39 20.19 -0.31
N ALA A 264 -6.65 20.18 -0.72
CA ALA A 264 -7.28 19.01 -1.36
C ALA A 264 -6.57 18.55 -2.65
N ALA A 265 -5.98 19.50 -3.39
CA ALA A 265 -5.20 19.23 -4.58
C ALA A 265 -3.82 18.60 -4.29
N LEU A 266 -3.37 18.65 -3.03
CA LEU A 266 -2.07 18.13 -2.59
C LEU A 266 -2.17 16.79 -1.84
N VAL A 267 -3.29 16.10 -1.94
CA VAL A 267 -3.37 14.68 -1.52
C VAL A 267 -2.52 13.86 -2.49
N PRO A 268 -1.56 13.04 -2.00
CA PRO A 268 -0.72 12.22 -2.85
C PRO A 268 -1.52 11.44 -3.89
N THR A 269 -1.21 11.64 -5.18
CA THR A 269 -2.01 11.11 -6.28
C THR A 269 -1.12 10.56 -7.39
N SER A 270 -1.62 9.57 -8.14
CA SER A 270 -0.89 8.97 -9.26
C SER A 270 0.44 8.37 -8.81
N ILE A 271 0.38 7.30 -8.04
CA ILE A 271 1.53 6.66 -7.39
C ILE A 271 1.77 5.29 -8.03
N GLU A 272 2.96 5.09 -8.56
CA GLU A 272 3.42 3.80 -9.11
C GLU A 272 4.51 3.20 -8.20
N ILE A 273 4.25 1.99 -7.67
CA ILE A 273 5.17 1.24 -6.78
C ILE A 273 5.39 -0.14 -7.41
N ARG A 274 6.54 -0.36 -8.07
CA ARG A 274 6.75 -1.59 -8.86
C ARG A 274 8.10 -2.22 -8.65
N ASN A 275 8.11 -3.55 -8.61
CA ASN A 275 9.31 -4.39 -8.59
C ASN A 275 10.28 -4.05 -7.44
N ASN A 276 9.79 -3.49 -6.33
CA ASN A 276 10.61 -3.19 -5.16
C ASN A 276 10.69 -4.41 -4.23
N HIS A 277 11.72 -4.44 -3.42
CA HIS A 277 11.86 -5.34 -2.29
C HIS A 277 11.72 -4.53 -0.99
N PHE A 278 10.59 -4.68 -0.33
CA PHE A 278 10.33 -4.15 1.00
C PHE A 278 10.78 -5.18 2.03
N PHE A 279 11.66 -4.81 2.93
CA PHE A 279 12.25 -5.75 3.88
C PHE A 279 12.29 -5.18 5.30
N LYS A 280 12.05 -6.04 6.31
CA LYS A 280 12.36 -5.72 7.71
C LYS A 280 13.34 -6.72 8.28
N PRO A 281 14.47 -6.25 8.84
CA PRO A 281 15.39 -7.11 9.57
C PRO A 281 14.70 -7.78 10.76
N LEU A 282 14.82 -9.09 10.89
CA LEU A 282 14.24 -9.83 12.02
C LEU A 282 14.85 -9.40 13.38
N SER A 283 16.04 -8.85 13.38
CA SER A 283 16.68 -8.27 14.57
C SER A 283 15.87 -7.13 15.20
N LEU A 284 15.03 -6.44 14.45
CA LEU A 284 14.12 -5.43 14.96
C LEU A 284 13.06 -5.99 15.92
N ILE A 285 12.75 -7.29 15.83
CA ILE A 285 11.74 -7.94 16.67
C ILE A 285 12.17 -7.92 18.14
N SER A 286 13.42 -8.23 18.43
CA SER A 286 13.96 -8.29 19.79
C SER A 286 14.31 -6.92 20.39
N SER A 287 14.39 -5.88 19.56
CA SER A 287 14.70 -4.53 20.04
C SER A 287 13.52 -3.93 20.81
N THR A 288 13.76 -3.36 21.96
CA THR A 288 12.76 -2.59 22.75
C THR A 288 12.76 -1.10 22.40
N ASN A 289 13.74 -0.65 21.62
CA ASN A 289 13.98 0.77 21.37
C ASN A 289 13.20 1.33 20.18
N TYR A 290 12.75 0.48 19.24
CA TYR A 290 12.20 0.94 17.99
C TYR A 290 10.72 0.56 17.84
N ALA A 291 9.92 1.47 17.30
CA ALA A 291 8.63 1.11 16.72
C ALA A 291 8.85 0.25 15.48
N VAL A 292 8.13 -0.87 15.37
CA VAL A 292 8.13 -1.72 14.17
C VAL A 292 6.69 -1.94 13.76
N LYS A 293 6.33 -1.50 12.55
CA LYS A 293 4.96 -1.56 12.07
C LYS A 293 4.89 -2.31 10.73
N ASN A 294 4.31 -1.71 9.72
CA ASN A 294 4.01 -2.34 8.44
C ASN A 294 5.03 -2.01 7.35
N LEU A 295 4.93 -2.68 6.20
CA LEU A 295 5.83 -2.49 5.07
C LEU A 295 5.37 -1.34 4.16
N LEU A 296 4.05 -1.20 3.96
CA LEU A 296 3.47 -0.15 3.12
C LEU A 296 2.16 0.34 3.72
N GLU A 297 2.01 1.66 3.84
CA GLU A 297 0.81 2.27 4.40
C GLU A 297 0.31 3.46 3.59
N PHE A 298 -1.02 3.46 3.33
CA PHE A 298 -1.74 4.56 2.71
C PHE A 298 -2.69 5.18 3.74
N LYS A 299 -2.35 6.37 4.23
CA LYS A 299 -3.21 7.22 5.09
C LYS A 299 -3.90 8.34 4.31
N ALA A 300 -3.34 8.73 3.17
CA ALA A 300 -3.94 9.60 2.18
C ALA A 300 -3.29 9.31 0.82
N ALA A 301 -4.05 8.76 -0.13
CA ALA A 301 -3.53 8.45 -1.47
C ALA A 301 -4.67 8.23 -2.47
N ARG A 302 -4.43 8.59 -3.73
CA ARG A 302 -5.36 8.35 -4.84
C ARG A 302 -4.64 7.82 -6.08
N ARG A 303 -5.31 6.96 -6.87
CA ARG A 303 -4.78 6.40 -8.12
C ARG A 303 -3.41 5.77 -7.91
N VAL A 304 -3.40 4.65 -7.20
CA VAL A 304 -2.19 3.94 -6.80
C VAL A 304 -2.10 2.60 -7.52
N TRP A 305 -0.92 2.26 -7.99
CA TRP A 305 -0.62 0.95 -8.55
C TRP A 305 0.58 0.32 -7.86
N VAL A 306 0.34 -0.77 -7.12
CA VAL A 306 1.35 -1.56 -6.41
C VAL A 306 1.48 -2.89 -7.11
N ALA A 307 2.58 -3.13 -7.86
CA ALA A 307 2.67 -4.33 -8.69
C ALA A 307 4.07 -4.97 -8.72
N GLY A 308 4.11 -6.30 -8.67
CA GLY A 308 5.34 -7.07 -8.81
C GLY A 308 6.35 -6.86 -7.68
N ASN A 309 5.92 -6.38 -6.51
CA ASN A 309 6.81 -6.15 -5.37
C ASN A 309 6.95 -7.41 -4.51
N ILE A 310 8.08 -7.50 -3.80
CA ILE A 310 8.31 -8.43 -2.71
C ILE A 310 8.18 -7.68 -1.39
N PHE A 311 7.31 -8.16 -0.50
CA PHE A 311 7.12 -7.67 0.86
C PHE A 311 7.58 -8.76 1.83
N GLU A 312 8.64 -8.53 2.60
CA GLU A 312 9.26 -9.57 3.40
C GLU A 312 9.44 -9.16 4.86
N ASN A 313 9.05 -10.08 5.76
CA ASN A 313 9.19 -9.98 7.21
C ASN A 313 8.38 -8.83 7.83
N ASN A 314 7.10 -9.04 8.07
CA ASN A 314 6.30 -8.08 8.83
C ASN A 314 5.80 -8.66 10.16
N PRO A 315 6.45 -8.38 11.30
CA PRO A 315 6.08 -8.94 12.59
C PRO A 315 4.91 -8.20 13.26
N LEU A 316 4.22 -8.87 14.16
CA LEU A 316 3.48 -8.22 15.24
C LEU A 316 4.48 -7.54 16.18
N LYS A 317 4.38 -6.21 16.34
CA LYS A 317 5.14 -5.51 17.38
C LYS A 317 4.44 -4.22 17.84
N SER A 318 4.67 -3.10 17.18
CA SER A 318 4.02 -1.82 17.54
C SER A 318 2.64 -1.64 16.90
N GLN A 319 2.24 -2.56 16.04
CA GLN A 319 0.91 -2.72 15.44
C GLN A 319 0.58 -4.21 15.26
N THR A 320 -0.63 -4.49 14.79
CA THR A 320 -1.23 -5.83 14.75
C THR A 320 -0.63 -6.79 13.70
N GLY A 321 0.49 -6.43 13.05
CA GLY A 321 1.25 -7.31 12.16
C GLY A 321 0.77 -7.35 10.71
N PHE A 322 -0.14 -6.47 10.29
CA PHE A 322 -0.53 -6.36 8.88
C PHE A 322 0.61 -5.79 8.03
N ALA A 323 0.90 -6.43 6.90
CA ALA A 323 1.98 -6.04 6.02
C ALA A 323 1.64 -4.77 5.20
N LEU A 324 0.38 -4.63 4.78
CA LEU A 324 -0.10 -3.51 3.98
C LEU A 324 -1.39 -2.94 4.57
N LEU A 325 -1.41 -1.62 4.77
CA LEU A 325 -2.55 -0.90 5.33
C LEU A 325 -3.09 0.15 4.35
N ILE A 326 -4.41 0.20 4.23
CA ILE A 326 -5.19 1.25 3.57
C ILE A 326 -6.11 1.83 4.65
N THR A 327 -5.64 2.88 5.34
CA THR A 327 -6.29 3.41 6.55
C THR A 327 -6.33 4.94 6.48
N PRO A 328 -7.38 5.51 5.89
CA PRO A 328 -7.45 6.96 5.69
C PRO A 328 -7.34 7.70 7.02
N ARG A 329 -6.60 8.82 7.03
CA ARG A 329 -6.34 9.59 8.25
C ARG A 329 -6.50 11.09 7.99
N ASN A 330 -7.20 11.76 8.90
CA ASN A 330 -7.28 13.20 9.00
C ASN A 330 -6.86 13.61 10.42
N GLY A 331 -5.82 14.39 10.54
CA GLY A 331 -5.32 14.91 11.81
C GLY A 331 -6.07 16.15 12.32
N GLY A 332 -7.10 16.57 11.59
CA GLY A 332 -7.99 17.70 11.97
C GLY A 332 -7.98 18.87 10.98
N ARG A 333 -7.08 18.87 9.99
CA ARG A 333 -6.94 19.96 9.03
C ARG A 333 -7.17 19.56 7.57
N ALA A 334 -7.33 18.26 7.27
CA ALA A 334 -7.50 17.73 5.93
C ALA A 334 -8.81 16.92 5.78
N PRO A 335 -10.00 17.56 5.81
CA PRO A 335 -11.28 16.85 5.64
C PRO A 335 -11.42 16.20 4.26
N TRP A 336 -10.56 16.55 3.31
CA TRP A 336 -10.42 15.94 1.99
C TRP A 336 -9.52 14.70 1.96
N SER A 337 -8.94 14.30 3.09
CA SER A 337 -8.10 13.10 3.17
C SER A 337 -8.89 11.86 2.73
N VAL A 338 -8.29 11.03 1.90
CA VAL A 338 -8.95 9.88 1.28
C VAL A 338 -7.93 8.82 0.87
N THR A 339 -8.35 7.56 0.88
CA THR A 339 -7.68 6.47 0.18
C THR A 339 -8.62 5.95 -0.91
N SER A 340 -8.27 6.11 -2.18
CA SER A 340 -9.13 5.66 -3.28
C SER A 340 -8.36 5.27 -4.52
N ASP A 341 -8.99 4.43 -5.34
CA ASP A 341 -8.41 3.99 -6.59
C ASP A 341 -7.04 3.31 -6.39
N ILE A 342 -7.00 2.29 -5.53
CA ILE A 342 -5.77 1.58 -5.17
C ILE A 342 -5.83 0.15 -5.73
N ALA A 343 -4.89 -0.20 -6.62
CA ALA A 343 -4.72 -1.53 -7.16
C ALA A 343 -3.43 -2.17 -6.62
N ILE A 344 -3.56 -3.35 -5.98
CA ILE A 344 -2.46 -4.15 -5.43
C ILE A 344 -2.46 -5.47 -6.18
N VAL A 345 -1.56 -5.62 -7.16
CA VAL A 345 -1.66 -6.68 -8.16
C VAL A 345 -0.33 -7.42 -8.36
N GLY A 346 -0.35 -8.75 -8.28
CA GLY A 346 0.81 -9.57 -8.63
C GLY A 346 2.00 -9.38 -7.70
N ASN A 347 1.77 -9.11 -6.40
CA ASN A 347 2.83 -8.99 -5.42
C ASN A 347 3.05 -10.30 -4.65
N THR A 348 4.25 -10.47 -4.12
CA THR A 348 4.61 -11.59 -3.25
C THR A 348 4.87 -11.08 -1.83
N PHE A 349 4.17 -11.66 -0.85
CA PHE A 349 4.38 -11.40 0.56
C PHE A 349 5.01 -12.64 1.21
N ILE A 350 6.12 -12.45 1.91
CA ILE A 350 6.91 -13.54 2.50
C ILE A 350 7.00 -13.30 4.01
N ASN A 351 6.62 -14.31 4.80
CA ASN A 351 6.80 -14.31 6.24
C ASN A 351 6.17 -13.07 6.93
N VAL A 352 4.88 -12.83 6.68
CA VAL A 352 4.16 -11.73 7.31
C VAL A 352 3.26 -12.21 8.46
N GLY A 353 3.07 -11.38 9.47
CA GLY A 353 2.21 -11.68 10.60
C GLY A 353 0.74 -11.77 10.20
N SER A 354 0.28 -10.82 9.40
CA SER A 354 -1.05 -10.71 8.81
C SER A 354 -0.93 -10.02 7.43
N GLY A 355 -1.94 -10.17 6.57
CA GLY A 355 -1.91 -9.67 5.20
C GLY A 355 -2.29 -8.19 5.06
N PHE A 356 -3.58 -7.93 4.80
CA PHE A 356 -4.10 -6.61 4.41
C PHE A 356 -5.09 -6.06 5.44
N ASN A 357 -4.95 -4.77 5.77
CA ASN A 357 -5.96 -4.04 6.57
C ASN A 357 -6.53 -2.89 5.73
N VAL A 358 -7.86 -2.87 5.55
CA VAL A 358 -8.58 -1.87 4.77
C VAL A 358 -9.65 -1.22 5.64
N ALA A 359 -9.50 0.07 5.91
CA ALA A 359 -10.47 0.88 6.62
C ALA A 359 -11.22 1.81 5.67
N GLY A 360 -12.54 1.93 5.83
CA GLY A 360 -13.37 2.79 4.99
C GLY A 360 -13.31 4.26 5.37
N PHE A 361 -13.18 4.55 6.64
CA PHE A 361 -13.10 5.90 7.20
C PHE A 361 -12.07 5.95 8.33
N ASN A 362 -11.73 7.16 8.75
CA ASN A 362 -10.94 7.35 9.97
C ASN A 362 -11.65 6.72 11.19
N ASP A 363 -10.87 6.33 12.19
CA ASP A 363 -11.41 5.71 13.40
C ASP A 363 -12.42 6.61 14.11
N PRO A 364 -13.43 6.04 14.79
CA PRO A 364 -14.33 6.81 15.64
C PRO A 364 -13.56 7.66 16.67
N GLY A 365 -13.98 8.91 16.82
CA GLY A 365 -13.32 9.87 17.73
C GLY A 365 -12.25 10.75 17.08
N TYR A 366 -11.87 10.46 15.83
CA TYR A 366 -11.03 11.34 15.01
C TYR A 366 -11.87 12.13 14.00
N PRO A 367 -11.37 13.27 13.49
CA PRO A 367 -12.04 14.01 12.42
C PRO A 367 -12.29 13.13 11.20
N SER A 368 -13.45 13.32 10.55
CA SER A 368 -13.85 12.51 9.40
C SER A 368 -12.90 12.66 8.22
N THR A 369 -12.72 11.56 7.49
CA THR A 369 -12.10 11.51 6.15
C THR A 369 -13.19 11.34 5.09
N LEU A 370 -12.82 11.48 3.81
CA LEU A 370 -13.63 10.93 2.72
C LEU A 370 -13.56 9.40 2.74
N MET A 371 -14.55 8.75 2.13
CA MET A 371 -14.68 7.30 2.13
C MET A 371 -13.63 6.62 1.26
N THR A 372 -13.00 5.57 1.78
CA THR A 372 -12.19 4.63 1.00
C THR A 372 -13.05 3.93 -0.04
N GLN A 373 -12.60 3.92 -1.30
CA GLN A 373 -13.38 3.36 -2.39
C GLN A 373 -12.51 2.89 -3.56
N ARG A 374 -13.02 1.93 -4.32
CA ARG A 374 -12.38 1.34 -5.49
C ARG A 374 -10.99 0.78 -5.16
N ILE A 375 -11.01 -0.30 -4.36
CA ILE A 375 -9.81 -1.05 -3.95
C ILE A 375 -9.81 -2.38 -4.69
N LEU A 376 -8.72 -2.68 -5.39
CA LEU A 376 -8.48 -3.96 -6.04
C LEU A 376 -7.26 -4.64 -5.41
N ILE A 377 -7.46 -5.86 -4.89
CA ILE A 377 -6.37 -6.73 -4.41
C ILE A 377 -6.45 -8.03 -5.23
N ARG A 378 -5.54 -8.19 -6.20
CA ARG A 378 -5.65 -9.28 -7.18
C ARG A 378 -4.30 -9.95 -7.47
N ASN A 379 -4.33 -11.25 -7.71
CA ASN A 379 -3.16 -12.03 -8.15
C ASN A 379 -1.96 -11.94 -7.20
N ASN A 380 -2.17 -11.75 -5.90
CA ASN A 380 -1.08 -11.73 -4.95
C ASN A 380 -0.86 -13.11 -4.34
N VAL A 381 0.41 -13.45 -4.11
CA VAL A 381 0.82 -14.63 -3.33
C VAL A 381 1.25 -14.17 -1.95
N VAL A 382 0.60 -14.69 -0.90
CA VAL A 382 0.79 -14.18 0.46
C VAL A 382 1.12 -15.30 1.44
N GLY A 383 2.33 -15.29 1.99
CA GLY A 383 2.78 -16.18 3.05
C GLY A 383 2.51 -15.58 4.44
N VAL A 384 1.35 -15.87 5.01
CA VAL A 384 0.96 -15.46 6.37
C VAL A 384 1.48 -16.50 7.36
N THR A 385 2.39 -16.10 8.24
CA THR A 385 3.02 -17.01 9.21
C THR A 385 2.64 -16.72 10.66
N GLY A 386 1.91 -15.62 10.92
CA GLY A 386 1.69 -15.16 12.28
C GLY A 386 2.98 -14.70 12.95
N LEU A 387 3.93 -14.12 12.18
CA LEU A 387 5.25 -13.72 12.63
C LEU A 387 5.19 -12.92 13.93
N ASN A 388 5.98 -13.37 14.91
CA ASN A 388 6.03 -12.83 16.28
C ASN A 388 4.69 -12.87 17.03
N GLY A 389 3.85 -13.89 16.78
CA GLY A 389 2.59 -14.09 17.49
C GLY A 389 1.41 -13.29 16.96
N ALA A 390 1.49 -12.76 15.74
CA ALA A 390 0.38 -12.10 15.08
C ALA A 390 -0.81 -13.07 14.86
N ASP A 391 -2.00 -12.52 14.73
CA ASP A 391 -3.26 -13.29 14.63
C ASP A 391 -3.35 -14.14 13.35
N GLY A 392 -2.57 -13.88 12.33
CA GLY A 392 -2.66 -14.60 11.06
C GLY A 392 -3.92 -14.27 10.27
N ARG A 393 -4.36 -13.01 10.32
CA ARG A 393 -5.48 -12.51 9.52
C ARG A 393 -5.02 -12.24 8.10
N GLU A 394 -5.68 -12.85 7.11
CA GLU A 394 -5.35 -12.61 5.71
C GLU A 394 -5.84 -11.22 5.28
N PHE A 395 -7.10 -10.92 5.61
CA PHE A 395 -7.72 -9.62 5.38
C PHE A 395 -8.41 -9.11 6.64
N GLN A 396 -8.46 -7.80 6.77
CA GLN A 396 -9.33 -7.11 7.73
C GLN A 396 -10.04 -5.96 7.02
N PHE A 397 -11.37 -5.86 7.19
CA PHE A 397 -12.19 -4.79 6.64
C PHE A 397 -12.91 -4.09 7.80
N ILE A 398 -12.64 -2.80 7.98
CA ILE A 398 -13.20 -2.01 9.08
C ILE A 398 -13.78 -0.67 8.60
N ASN A 399 -14.69 -0.10 9.37
CA ASN A 399 -15.21 1.26 9.21
C ASN A 399 -15.84 1.57 7.84
N GLY A 400 -16.49 0.60 7.18
CA GLY A 400 -17.23 0.84 5.92
C GLY A 400 -16.35 0.86 4.65
N GLY A 401 -16.77 1.66 3.68
CA GLY A 401 -16.12 1.74 2.37
C GLY A 401 -17.00 1.27 1.22
N SER A 402 -16.48 1.35 -0.02
CA SER A 402 -17.19 0.84 -1.20
C SER A 402 -16.27 0.34 -2.30
N ASP A 403 -16.83 -0.54 -3.14
CA ASP A 403 -16.17 -1.03 -4.36
C ASP A 403 -14.84 -1.73 -4.05
N TYR A 404 -14.88 -2.75 -3.18
CA TYR A 404 -13.72 -3.57 -2.88
C TYR A 404 -13.77 -4.87 -3.71
N ILE A 405 -12.72 -5.13 -4.47
CA ILE A 405 -12.57 -6.33 -5.30
C ILE A 405 -11.33 -7.09 -4.81
N ILE A 406 -11.56 -8.27 -4.23
CA ILE A 406 -10.54 -9.17 -3.74
C ILE A 406 -10.62 -10.44 -4.59
N ASP A 407 -9.68 -10.62 -5.51
CA ASP A 407 -9.84 -11.57 -6.59
C ASP A 407 -8.54 -12.30 -6.94
N HIS A 408 -8.60 -13.61 -7.17
CA HIS A 408 -7.45 -14.44 -7.57
C HIS A 408 -6.21 -14.29 -6.65
N ASN A 409 -6.37 -14.21 -5.33
CA ASN A 409 -5.22 -14.25 -4.43
C ASN A 409 -5.01 -15.67 -3.91
N THR A 410 -3.74 -16.08 -3.79
CA THR A 410 -3.35 -17.31 -3.08
C THR A 410 -2.69 -16.94 -1.77
N ILE A 411 -3.32 -17.33 -0.67
CA ILE A 411 -2.80 -17.09 0.66
C ILE A 411 -2.40 -18.41 1.30
N ASN A 412 -1.08 -18.60 1.44
CA ASN A 412 -0.53 -19.68 2.26
C ASN A 412 -0.48 -19.19 3.72
N ASN A 413 -1.52 -19.55 4.48
CA ASN A 413 -1.61 -19.21 5.90
C ASN A 413 -1.12 -20.39 6.74
N THR A 414 -0.02 -20.19 7.45
CA THR A 414 0.58 -21.17 8.37
C THR A 414 0.59 -20.69 9.82
N ALA A 415 -0.14 -19.60 10.11
CA ALA A 415 -0.23 -19.06 11.46
C ALA A 415 -0.88 -20.07 12.40
N LEU A 416 -0.22 -20.33 13.52
CA LEU A 416 -0.73 -21.25 14.57
C LEU A 416 -1.76 -20.58 15.49
N SER A 417 -2.12 -19.34 15.22
CA SER A 417 -3.11 -18.60 16.01
C SER A 417 -4.48 -19.25 15.94
N ARG A 418 -5.11 -19.39 17.09
CA ARG A 418 -6.48 -19.90 17.22
C ARG A 418 -7.55 -18.93 16.70
N ILE A 419 -7.15 -17.72 16.31
CA ILE A 419 -8.03 -16.68 15.78
C ILE A 419 -7.64 -16.23 14.36
N SER A 420 -6.85 -17.05 13.65
CA SER A 420 -6.54 -16.80 12.24
C SER A 420 -7.83 -16.80 11.40
N THR A 421 -7.91 -15.89 10.44
CA THR A 421 -9.11 -15.70 9.61
C THR A 421 -8.74 -15.51 8.14
N VAL A 422 -9.60 -15.99 7.24
CA VAL A 422 -9.58 -15.57 5.83
C VAL A 422 -9.88 -14.06 5.76
N ALA A 423 -10.92 -13.62 6.44
CA ALA A 423 -11.17 -12.21 6.65
C ALA A 423 -11.85 -11.97 7.98
N VAL A 424 -11.53 -10.88 8.66
CA VAL A 424 -12.31 -10.35 9.77
C VAL A 424 -12.99 -9.06 9.34
N VAL A 425 -14.28 -8.95 9.65
CA VAL A 425 -15.05 -7.74 9.38
C VAL A 425 -15.60 -7.18 10.68
N GLU A 426 -15.28 -5.92 10.92
CA GLU A 426 -15.77 -5.19 12.10
C GLU A 426 -16.05 -3.75 11.68
N SER A 427 -17.32 -3.37 11.65
CA SER A 427 -17.68 -2.06 11.13
C SER A 427 -19.03 -1.60 11.65
N THR A 428 -19.12 -0.33 12.02
CA THR A 428 -20.39 0.34 12.33
C THR A 428 -21.14 0.77 11.07
N ARG A 429 -20.51 0.74 9.90
CA ARG A 429 -21.07 1.09 8.60
C ARG A 429 -20.90 -0.08 7.64
N LYS A 430 -21.93 -0.41 6.86
CA LYS A 430 -21.80 -1.47 5.85
C LYS A 430 -20.84 -1.05 4.73
N ILE A 431 -20.10 -2.03 4.23
CA ILE A 431 -19.30 -1.92 3.02
C ILE A 431 -20.23 -2.21 1.83
N SER A 432 -20.22 -1.36 0.79
CA SER A 432 -21.05 -1.56 -0.39
C SER A 432 -20.24 -2.05 -1.59
N ASN A 433 -20.89 -2.82 -2.49
CA ASN A 433 -20.28 -3.35 -3.71
C ASN A 433 -19.00 -4.16 -3.42
N PHE A 434 -19.12 -5.20 -2.61
CA PHE A 434 -18.00 -6.05 -2.22
C PHE A 434 -17.92 -7.30 -3.09
N VAL A 435 -16.77 -7.56 -3.68
CA VAL A 435 -16.49 -8.74 -4.49
C VAL A 435 -15.33 -9.52 -3.88
N PHE A 436 -15.57 -10.78 -3.52
CA PHE A 436 -14.56 -11.70 -3.02
C PHE A 436 -14.67 -13.00 -3.82
N THR A 437 -13.84 -13.13 -4.85
CA THR A 437 -13.96 -14.20 -5.86
C THR A 437 -12.62 -14.85 -6.16
N ASN A 438 -12.65 -16.12 -6.53
CA ASN A 438 -11.50 -16.84 -7.06
C ASN A 438 -10.26 -16.88 -6.12
N ASN A 439 -10.42 -16.57 -4.81
CA ASN A 439 -9.32 -16.61 -3.87
C ASN A 439 -9.08 -18.03 -3.33
N LEU A 440 -7.85 -18.33 -2.96
CA LEU A 440 -7.44 -19.58 -2.35
C LEU A 440 -6.77 -19.32 -1.00
N SER A 441 -7.36 -19.83 0.10
CA SER A 441 -6.82 -19.77 1.45
C SER A 441 -6.54 -21.17 1.97
N THR A 442 -5.31 -21.43 2.46
CA THR A 442 -4.88 -22.77 2.85
C THR A 442 -5.19 -23.12 4.29
N HIS A 443 -5.49 -22.14 5.15
CA HIS A 443 -5.85 -22.38 6.55
C HIS A 443 -6.51 -21.16 7.18
N SER A 444 -7.50 -21.40 8.05
CA SER A 444 -8.02 -20.39 8.97
C SER A 444 -8.81 -21.05 10.11
N ALA A 445 -8.76 -20.46 11.30
CA ALA A 445 -9.54 -20.94 12.44
C ALA A 445 -11.02 -20.51 12.33
N TYR A 446 -11.31 -19.32 11.81
CA TYR A 446 -12.65 -18.73 11.75
C TYR A 446 -13.19 -18.46 10.34
N GLY A 447 -12.42 -18.68 9.28
CA GLY A 447 -12.85 -18.42 7.90
C GLY A 447 -13.09 -16.93 7.62
N PHE A 448 -14.12 -16.63 6.82
CA PHE A 448 -14.58 -15.25 6.57
C PHE A 448 -15.53 -14.85 7.69
N PHE A 449 -15.02 -14.09 8.66
CA PHE A 449 -15.64 -13.89 9.97
C PHE A 449 -16.14 -12.47 10.19
N GLY A 450 -17.34 -12.32 10.73
CA GLY A 450 -17.90 -11.04 11.18
C GLY A 450 -17.89 -10.97 12.71
N SER A 451 -17.32 -9.91 13.27
CA SER A 451 -17.29 -9.67 14.71
C SER A 451 -18.73 -9.68 15.29
N GLY A 452 -18.95 -10.51 16.30
CA GLY A 452 -20.26 -10.66 16.96
C GLY A 452 -21.35 -11.43 16.18
N VAL A 453 -21.10 -11.84 14.91
CA VAL A 453 -22.16 -12.50 14.10
C VAL A 453 -21.75 -13.86 13.54
N GLY A 454 -20.47 -14.23 13.57
CA GLY A 454 -19.95 -15.51 13.08
C GLY A 454 -19.46 -15.45 11.62
N GLU A 455 -19.33 -16.64 10.97
CA GLU A 455 -18.66 -16.76 9.67
C GLU A 455 -19.64 -16.83 8.47
N GLY A 456 -19.08 -16.63 7.30
CA GLY A 456 -19.70 -16.88 5.99
C GLY A 456 -20.87 -15.97 5.70
N THR A 457 -22.00 -16.53 5.28
CA THR A 457 -23.21 -15.79 4.90
C THR A 457 -23.70 -14.83 5.98
N ARG A 458 -23.51 -15.16 7.26
CA ARG A 458 -23.90 -14.29 8.38
C ARG A 458 -23.06 -13.01 8.40
N ALA A 459 -21.74 -13.14 8.25
CA ALA A 459 -20.82 -12.00 8.16
C ALA A 459 -21.12 -11.14 6.93
N LEU A 460 -21.34 -11.78 5.77
CA LEU A 460 -21.66 -11.09 4.52
C LEU A 460 -22.94 -10.24 4.65
N ASN A 461 -24.01 -10.81 5.16
CA ASN A 461 -25.30 -10.09 5.32
C ASN A 461 -25.24 -8.98 6.37
N ALA A 462 -24.46 -9.16 7.45
CA ALA A 462 -24.34 -8.18 8.51
C ALA A 462 -23.56 -6.94 8.08
N TYR A 463 -22.44 -7.13 7.38
CA TYR A 463 -21.45 -6.08 7.16
C TYR A 463 -21.37 -5.54 5.73
N PHE A 464 -22.06 -6.18 4.78
CA PHE A 464 -21.99 -5.75 3.37
C PHE A 464 -23.37 -5.45 2.79
N THR A 465 -23.38 -4.56 1.81
CA THR A 465 -24.54 -4.28 0.95
C THR A 465 -24.09 -4.53 -0.49
N TYR A 466 -24.84 -5.34 -1.27
CA TYR A 466 -24.47 -5.75 -2.61
C TYR A 466 -23.09 -6.43 -2.65
N TRP A 467 -23.06 -7.71 -2.28
CA TRP A 467 -21.84 -8.50 -2.26
C TRP A 467 -21.90 -9.68 -3.24
N THR A 468 -20.72 -10.05 -3.75
CA THR A 468 -20.48 -11.29 -4.51
C THR A 468 -19.40 -12.09 -3.77
N PHE A 469 -19.69 -13.34 -3.46
CA PHE A 469 -18.76 -14.25 -2.79
C PHE A 469 -18.84 -15.63 -3.45
N SER A 470 -17.95 -15.92 -4.41
CA SER A 470 -18.04 -17.15 -5.22
C SER A 470 -16.68 -17.63 -5.73
N ARG A 471 -16.61 -18.91 -6.04
CA ARG A 471 -15.43 -19.58 -6.57
C ARG A 471 -14.19 -19.48 -5.67
N ASN A 472 -14.36 -19.23 -4.37
CA ASN A 472 -13.25 -19.25 -3.43
C ASN A 472 -12.97 -20.67 -2.95
N VAL A 473 -11.69 -21.01 -2.77
CA VAL A 473 -11.23 -22.24 -2.12
C VAL A 473 -10.82 -21.89 -0.70
N ILE A 474 -11.56 -22.40 0.29
CA ILE A 474 -11.35 -22.12 1.72
C ILE A 474 -11.21 -23.43 2.46
N LEU A 475 -9.98 -23.84 2.78
CA LEU A 475 -9.68 -25.14 3.36
C LEU A 475 -10.30 -25.32 4.73
N GLY A 476 -10.87 -26.50 4.96
CA GLY A 476 -11.31 -26.97 6.27
C GLY A 476 -12.51 -26.23 6.87
N ARG A 477 -13.24 -25.41 6.06
CA ARG A 477 -14.42 -24.68 6.56
C ARG A 477 -15.73 -25.41 6.21
N PRO A 478 -16.80 -25.23 7.02
CA PRO A 478 -18.08 -25.88 6.77
C PRO A 478 -18.84 -25.21 5.61
N ALA A 479 -19.06 -25.95 4.52
CA ALA A 479 -19.74 -25.45 3.33
C ALA A 479 -21.13 -24.83 3.63
N ALA A 480 -21.86 -25.36 4.60
CA ALA A 480 -23.19 -24.88 4.98
C ALA A 480 -23.21 -23.45 5.53
N SER A 481 -22.06 -22.92 5.97
CA SER A 481 -21.95 -21.55 6.47
C SER A 481 -21.81 -20.50 5.37
N TYR A 482 -21.56 -20.91 4.12
CA TYR A 482 -21.18 -20.03 3.02
C TYR A 482 -22.19 -20.04 1.88
N PRO A 483 -22.19 -19.02 1.02
CA PRO A 483 -22.96 -19.05 -0.21
C PRO A 483 -22.53 -20.22 -1.12
N GLY A 484 -23.45 -20.71 -1.94
CA GLY A 484 -23.13 -21.73 -2.95
C GLY A 484 -22.06 -21.28 -3.95
N GLY A 485 -21.44 -22.26 -4.63
CA GLY A 485 -20.44 -21.99 -5.66
C GLY A 485 -19.01 -21.73 -5.14
N ASN A 486 -18.74 -22.00 -3.86
CA ASN A 486 -17.41 -22.00 -3.25
C ASN A 486 -16.94 -23.43 -2.94
N PHE A 487 -15.67 -23.61 -2.68
CA PHE A 487 -15.02 -24.91 -2.49
C PHE A 487 -14.37 -25.02 -1.10
N PHE A 488 -14.56 -26.15 -0.42
CA PHE A 488 -14.11 -26.38 0.96
C PHE A 488 -13.33 -27.70 1.09
N PRO A 489 -12.15 -27.82 0.44
CA PRO A 489 -11.34 -29.03 0.55
C PRO A 489 -10.88 -29.25 1.99
N ALA A 490 -10.75 -30.53 2.38
CA ALA A 490 -10.37 -30.90 3.74
C ALA A 490 -8.89 -30.57 4.09
N ASN A 491 -8.02 -30.53 3.08
CA ASN A 491 -6.59 -30.32 3.28
C ASN A 491 -5.90 -29.79 2.01
N VAL A 492 -4.64 -29.38 2.16
CA VAL A 492 -3.82 -28.81 1.09
C VAL A 492 -3.58 -29.82 -0.06
N ALA A 493 -3.46 -31.13 0.24
CA ALA A 493 -3.21 -32.13 -0.79
C ALA A 493 -4.36 -32.20 -1.82
N ALA A 494 -5.60 -31.91 -1.40
CA ALA A 494 -6.75 -31.86 -2.30
C ALA A 494 -6.70 -30.69 -3.31
N VAL A 495 -5.90 -29.66 -3.04
CA VAL A 495 -5.71 -28.52 -3.96
C VAL A 495 -4.81 -28.88 -5.14
N ARG A 496 -3.84 -29.76 -4.92
CA ARG A 496 -2.85 -30.20 -5.92
C ARG A 496 -2.01 -29.04 -6.47
N PHE A 497 -1.27 -28.37 -5.59
CA PHE A 497 -0.24 -27.43 -6.01
C PHE A 497 0.93 -28.12 -6.71
N VAL A 498 1.64 -27.43 -7.58
CA VAL A 498 2.86 -27.95 -8.25
C VAL A 498 3.93 -28.31 -7.22
N ASN A 499 4.21 -27.42 -6.26
CA ASN A 499 5.15 -27.69 -5.17
C ASN A 499 4.85 -26.82 -3.96
N TYR A 500 3.89 -27.22 -3.15
CA TYR A 500 3.45 -26.45 -1.97
C TYR A 500 4.58 -26.20 -0.96
N SER A 501 5.36 -27.21 -0.62
CA SER A 501 6.46 -27.10 0.35
C SER A 501 7.62 -26.25 -0.15
N GLY A 502 7.82 -26.19 -1.47
CA GLY A 502 8.83 -25.34 -2.11
C GLY A 502 8.33 -23.93 -2.47
N GLY A 503 7.11 -23.57 -2.05
CA GLY A 503 6.56 -22.21 -2.27
C GLY A 503 6.02 -21.98 -3.69
N ASN A 504 5.90 -23.03 -4.52
CA ASN A 504 5.24 -22.92 -5.81
C ASN A 504 3.75 -23.27 -5.67
N TYR A 505 2.92 -22.24 -5.56
CA TYR A 505 1.47 -22.35 -5.37
C TYR A 505 0.67 -22.34 -6.68
N ALA A 506 1.31 -22.51 -7.83
CA ALA A 506 0.61 -22.78 -9.09
C ALA A 506 -0.14 -24.12 -8.98
N LEU A 507 -1.30 -24.20 -9.58
CA LEU A 507 -2.08 -25.45 -9.60
C LEU A 507 -1.45 -26.47 -10.56
N ALA A 508 -1.27 -27.72 -10.11
CA ALA A 508 -0.78 -28.80 -10.96
C ALA A 508 -1.84 -29.20 -11.99
N ALA A 509 -1.40 -29.81 -13.09
CA ALA A 509 -2.31 -30.41 -14.06
C ALA A 509 -3.24 -31.43 -13.35
N GLY A 510 -4.54 -31.29 -13.56
CA GLY A 510 -5.55 -32.11 -12.89
C GLY A 510 -5.97 -31.64 -11.50
N SER A 511 -5.57 -30.44 -11.06
CA SER A 511 -6.22 -29.79 -9.93
C SER A 511 -7.70 -29.57 -10.25
N PRO A 512 -8.62 -29.81 -9.30
CA PRO A 512 -10.04 -29.56 -9.52
C PRO A 512 -10.37 -28.05 -9.62
N TYR A 513 -9.41 -27.19 -9.43
CA TYR A 513 -9.54 -25.73 -9.43
C TYR A 513 -8.93 -25.07 -10.67
N ASN A 514 -8.37 -25.87 -11.59
CA ASN A 514 -7.96 -25.40 -12.91
C ASN A 514 -9.19 -24.96 -13.72
N ASN A 515 -9.14 -23.78 -14.32
CA ASN A 515 -10.22 -23.16 -15.09
C ASN A 515 -11.57 -23.08 -14.33
N ALA A 516 -11.53 -23.10 -13.00
CA ALA A 516 -12.73 -23.12 -12.16
C ALA A 516 -13.16 -21.73 -11.66
N GLY A 517 -12.41 -20.69 -12.00
CA GLY A 517 -12.74 -19.30 -11.67
C GLY A 517 -14.01 -18.78 -12.34
N THR A 518 -14.48 -17.64 -11.90
CA THR A 518 -15.67 -16.96 -12.47
C THR A 518 -15.43 -16.48 -13.91
N ASP A 519 -14.17 -16.32 -14.28
CA ASP A 519 -13.68 -15.87 -15.59
C ASP A 519 -13.10 -17.02 -16.44
N GLY A 520 -13.18 -18.24 -15.93
CA GLY A 520 -12.63 -19.43 -16.60
C GLY A 520 -11.13 -19.62 -16.42
N MET A 521 -10.48 -18.83 -15.56
CA MET A 521 -9.08 -19.02 -15.18
C MET A 521 -8.95 -19.93 -13.94
N ASP A 522 -7.73 -20.26 -13.57
CA ASP A 522 -7.43 -21.02 -12.37
C ASP A 522 -7.79 -20.23 -11.11
N ILE A 523 -8.29 -20.92 -10.07
CA ILE A 523 -8.55 -20.26 -8.77
C ILE A 523 -7.23 -20.03 -8.04
N GLY A 524 -7.10 -18.88 -7.40
CA GLY A 524 -5.89 -18.40 -6.78
C GLY A 524 -5.08 -17.47 -7.69
N ALA A 525 -3.87 -17.14 -7.27
CA ALA A 525 -2.99 -16.27 -8.04
C ALA A 525 -2.47 -16.98 -9.31
N ASN A 526 -2.53 -16.28 -10.41
CA ASN A 526 -1.99 -16.66 -11.71
C ASN A 526 -0.89 -15.65 -12.06
N PRO A 527 0.35 -15.86 -11.54
CA PRO A 527 1.45 -14.90 -11.66
C PRO A 527 1.99 -14.78 -13.11
#